data_95dda8391ab520746c16e176122fb355
#
_entry.id   95dda8391ab520746c16e176122fb355
#
_cell.length_a   1.000
_cell.length_b   1.000
_cell.length_c   1.000
_cell.angle_alpha   90.00
_cell.angle_beta   90.00
_cell.angle_gamma   90.00
#
_symmetry.space_group_name_H-M   'P 1'
#
loop_
_entity.id
_entity.type
_entity.pdbx_description
1 polymer ?
#
loop_
_entity_poly.entity_id
_entity_poly.type
_entity_poly.pdbx_seq_one_letter_code
_entity_poly.pdbx_strand_id
1 'polypeptide(L)'
;MAGAAADVYDANVSSTSPTVEIDHSNPVPLHEQVAAAIRRAIADGEAGPGERLPPARDLAAVLGVNANTVFRALRTLREEGLVEFRRGRGVSVTGTGPQRSVVVAKAHELVALARRYGYRPEELTAIIEQVSVELP
;
A
#
# COMPACT_ATOMS: atom_id res chain seq x y z
N MET A 1 -1.83 -20.97 4.23
CA MET A 1 -2.80 -20.29 4.21
C MET A 1 -2.61 -18.98 3.64
N ALA A 2 -2.79 -18.84 2.46
CA ALA A 2 -2.58 -17.58 1.82
C ALA A 2 -3.42 -16.52 2.44
N GLY A 3 -4.50 -16.89 2.97
CA GLY A 3 -5.34 -15.90 3.54
C GLY A 3 -4.80 -15.24 4.78
N ALA A 4 -3.75 -15.77 5.33
CA ALA A 4 -3.24 -15.21 6.56
C ALA A 4 -2.80 -13.77 6.39
N ALA A 5 -2.15 -13.46 5.29
CA ALA A 5 -1.69 -12.09 5.09
C ALA A 5 -2.88 -11.17 4.87
N ALA A 6 -3.90 -11.67 4.21
CA ALA A 6 -5.06 -10.86 4.00
C ALA A 6 -5.77 -10.57 5.30
N ASP A 7 -5.76 -11.53 6.19
CA ASP A 7 -6.46 -11.37 7.44
C ASP A 7 -5.92 -10.26 8.30
N VAL A 8 -4.72 -9.82 8.07
CA VAL A 8 -4.12 -8.77 8.85
C VAL A 8 -4.87 -7.46 8.63
N TYR A 9 -5.23 -7.16 7.42
CA TYR A 9 -5.88 -5.92 7.14
C TYR A 9 -7.38 -6.07 6.96
N ASP A 10 -7.86 -7.30 6.88
CA ASP A 10 -9.16 -7.43 6.46
C ASP A 10 -9.72 -8.56 7.12
N ALA A 11 -9.73 -8.49 8.27
CA ALA A 11 -10.22 -9.53 9.05
C ALA A 11 -11.49 -9.99 8.57
N ASN A 12 -12.19 -9.17 7.92
CA ASN A 12 -13.41 -9.56 7.56
C ASN A 12 -13.47 -9.84 6.18
N VAL A 13 -12.76 -9.36 5.45
CA VAL A 13 -12.93 -9.39 4.19
C VAL A 13 -12.25 -10.17 3.49
N SER A 14 -11.60 -10.35 3.71
CA SER A 14 -11.09 -11.12 3.09
C SER A 14 -10.69 -11.13 1.87
N SER A 15 -10.72 -11.26 1.50
CA SER A 15 -10.61 -11.53 0.35
C SER A 15 -9.96 -10.83 -0.52
N THR A 16 -10.16 -9.91 -0.49
CA THR A 16 -9.74 -9.15 -1.43
C THR A 16 -8.42 -8.82 -1.33
N SER A 17 -7.88 -8.83 -0.35
CA SER A 17 -6.60 -8.38 -0.20
C SER A 17 -5.71 -9.12 -1.06
N PRO A 18 -4.91 -8.45 -1.75
CA PRO A 18 -3.97 -9.06 -2.56
C PRO A 18 -3.11 -9.81 -1.68
N THR A 19 -2.80 -10.88 -2.03
CA THR A 19 -1.98 -11.62 -1.25
C THR A 19 -0.65 -11.06 -1.21
N VAL A 20 -0.20 -10.79 -0.06
CA VAL A 20 1.10 -10.32 0.08
C VAL A 20 1.89 -11.54 0.37
N GLU A 21 2.66 -11.95 -0.56
CA GLU A 21 3.50 -13.08 -0.35
C GLU A 21 4.93 -12.65 -0.22
N ILE A 22 5.56 -13.04 0.84
CA ILE A 22 6.98 -12.78 1.04
C ILE A 22 7.74 -13.96 0.47
N ASP A 23 8.57 -13.68 -0.52
CA ASP A 23 9.31 -14.73 -1.20
C ASP A 23 10.72 -14.77 -0.67
N HIS A 24 10.99 -15.78 0.16
CA HIS A 24 12.30 -15.90 0.78
C HIS A 24 13.41 -16.26 -0.21
N SER A 25 13.07 -16.73 -1.38
CA SER A 25 14.07 -17.06 -2.38
C SER A 25 14.37 -15.90 -3.31
N ASN A 26 13.62 -14.79 -3.19
CA ASN A 26 13.85 -13.64 -4.03
C ASN A 26 15.08 -12.90 -3.52
N PRO A 27 15.96 -12.41 -4.40
CA PRO A 27 17.14 -11.66 -3.96
C PRO A 27 16.80 -10.32 -3.29
N VAL A 28 15.59 -9.82 -3.44
CA VAL A 28 15.22 -8.59 -2.76
C VAL A 28 15.18 -8.85 -1.25
N PRO A 29 15.84 -8.04 -0.44
CA PRO A 29 15.83 -8.25 1.00
C PRO A 29 14.42 -8.31 1.58
N LEU A 30 14.23 -9.15 2.57
CA LEU A 30 12.91 -9.36 3.13
C LEU A 30 12.29 -8.08 3.67
N HIS A 31 13.09 -7.22 4.31
CA HIS A 31 12.51 -5.98 4.84
C HIS A 31 12.02 -5.06 3.73
N GLU A 32 12.63 -5.11 2.56
CA GLU A 32 12.14 -4.34 1.42
C GLU A 32 10.87 -4.92 0.87
N GLN A 33 10.75 -6.24 0.86
CA GLN A 33 9.52 -6.87 0.42
C GLN A 33 8.37 -6.53 1.36
N VAL A 34 8.64 -6.53 2.67
CA VAL A 34 7.63 -6.17 3.67
C VAL A 34 7.21 -4.70 3.49
N ALA A 35 8.19 -3.82 3.32
CA ALA A 35 7.88 -2.40 3.13
C ALA A 35 7.04 -2.20 1.86
N ALA A 36 7.38 -2.89 0.79
CA ALA A 36 6.62 -2.77 -0.45
C ALA A 36 5.19 -3.25 -0.27
N ALA A 37 5.01 -4.33 0.48
CA ALA A 37 3.68 -4.87 0.71
C ALA A 37 2.81 -3.92 1.50
N ILE A 38 3.36 -3.33 2.55
CA ILE A 38 2.61 -2.39 3.37
C ILE A 38 2.35 -1.10 2.59
N ARG A 39 3.34 -0.63 1.85
CA ARG A 39 3.19 0.56 1.02
C ARG A 39 2.05 0.38 0.03
N ARG A 40 1.97 -0.80 -0.55
CA ARG A 40 0.91 -1.09 -1.50
C ARG A 40 -0.45 -1.15 -0.81
N ALA A 41 -0.54 -1.75 0.37
CA ALA A 41 -1.78 -1.81 1.10
C ALA A 41 -2.29 -0.40 1.43
N ILE A 42 -1.38 0.50 1.79
CA ILE A 42 -1.75 1.88 2.07
C ILE A 42 -2.19 2.57 0.78
N ALA A 43 -1.47 2.37 -0.29
CA ALA A 43 -1.82 3.01 -1.57
C ALA A 43 -3.16 2.53 -2.09
N ASP A 44 -3.47 1.27 -1.87
CA ASP A 44 -4.73 0.70 -2.35
C ASP A 44 -5.90 0.98 -1.40
N GLY A 45 -5.64 1.62 -0.28
CA GLY A 45 -6.69 1.94 0.67
C GLY A 45 -7.05 0.80 1.61
N GLU A 46 -6.32 -0.31 1.56
CA GLU A 46 -6.61 -1.43 2.46
C GLU A 46 -6.26 -1.06 3.88
N ALA A 47 -5.22 -0.26 4.07
CA ALA A 47 -4.90 0.30 5.37
C ALA A 47 -5.18 1.78 5.26
N GLY A 48 -6.25 2.22 5.88
CA GLY A 48 -6.72 3.59 5.70
C GLY A 48 -6.04 4.60 6.59
N PRO A 49 -6.27 5.88 6.30
CA PRO A 49 -5.67 6.96 7.08
C PRO A 49 -6.05 6.88 8.55
N GLY A 50 -5.08 7.02 9.42
CA GLY A 50 -5.32 6.94 10.85
C GLY A 50 -5.48 5.54 11.39
N GLU A 51 -5.52 4.57 10.51
CA GLU A 51 -5.72 3.20 10.94
C GLU A 51 -4.46 2.66 11.59
N ARG A 52 -4.63 1.92 12.67
CA ARG A 52 -3.50 1.35 13.36
C ARG A 52 -3.12 0.05 12.70
N LEU A 53 -1.85 -0.12 12.47
CA LEU A 53 -1.36 -1.38 11.93
C LEU A 53 -1.23 -2.40 13.05
N PRO A 54 -1.31 -3.68 12.73
CA PRO A 54 -1.07 -4.71 13.74
C PRO A 54 0.32 -4.58 14.33
N PRO A 55 0.55 -5.03 15.53
CA PRO A 55 1.88 -5.00 16.11
C PRO A 55 2.90 -5.73 15.26
N ALA A 56 4.13 -5.28 15.31
CA ALA A 56 5.19 -5.87 14.48
C ALA A 56 5.30 -7.38 14.66
N ARG A 57 5.09 -7.86 15.89
CA ARG A 57 5.15 -9.29 16.14
C ARG A 57 4.08 -10.03 15.39
N ASP A 58 2.89 -9.47 15.34
CA ASP A 58 1.77 -10.11 14.65
C ASP A 58 1.99 -10.09 13.15
N LEU A 59 2.47 -8.97 12.63
CA LEU A 59 2.80 -8.90 11.22
C LEU A 59 3.90 -9.89 10.87
N ALA A 60 4.90 -10.02 11.72
CA ALA A 60 5.99 -10.96 11.48
C ALA A 60 5.48 -12.39 11.41
N ALA A 61 4.58 -12.75 12.32
CA ALA A 61 4.02 -14.09 12.33
C ALA A 61 3.20 -14.36 11.07
N VAL A 62 2.39 -13.41 10.66
CA VAL A 62 1.56 -13.59 9.50
C VAL A 62 2.39 -13.66 8.23
N LEU A 63 3.40 -12.85 8.12
CA LEU A 63 4.21 -12.79 6.92
C LEU A 63 5.35 -13.81 6.90
N GLY A 64 5.57 -14.50 7.99
CA GLY A 64 6.62 -15.51 8.04
C GLY A 64 8.02 -14.94 8.05
N VAL A 65 8.20 -13.79 8.70
CA VAL A 65 9.50 -13.15 8.79
C VAL A 65 9.82 -12.82 10.23
N ASN A 66 11.04 -12.37 10.48
CA ASN A 66 11.48 -11.99 11.80
C ASN A 66 10.90 -10.63 12.17
N ALA A 67 10.61 -10.41 13.44
CA ALA A 67 10.06 -9.13 13.89
C ALA A 67 11.00 -7.96 13.57
N ASN A 68 12.30 -8.16 13.64
CA ASN A 68 13.23 -7.10 13.28
C ASN A 68 13.11 -6.71 11.80
N THR A 69 12.78 -7.67 10.95
CA THR A 69 12.57 -7.39 9.54
C THR A 69 11.37 -6.45 9.38
N VAL A 70 10.30 -6.71 10.15
CA VAL A 70 9.14 -5.84 10.12
C VAL A 70 9.48 -4.46 10.65
N PHE A 71 10.24 -4.39 11.76
CA PHE A 71 10.62 -3.09 12.32
C PHE A 71 11.44 -2.27 11.32
N ARG A 72 12.35 -2.92 10.60
CA ARG A 72 13.14 -2.20 9.59
C ARG A 72 12.24 -1.67 8.47
N ALA A 73 11.27 -2.47 8.06
CA ALA A 73 10.34 -2.04 7.03
C ALA A 73 9.51 -0.84 7.52
N LEU A 74 9.03 -0.91 8.75
CA LEU A 74 8.23 0.18 9.29
C LEU A 74 9.03 1.47 9.44
N ARG A 75 10.31 1.36 9.77
CA ARG A 75 11.15 2.55 9.84
C ARG A 75 11.31 3.20 8.48
N THR A 76 11.48 2.40 7.44
CA THR A 76 11.55 2.92 6.08
C THR A 76 10.25 3.65 5.73
N LEU A 77 9.10 3.05 6.06
CA LEU A 77 7.83 3.68 5.76
C LEU A 77 7.61 4.96 6.56
N ARG A 78 8.12 5.01 7.78
CA ARG A 78 8.06 6.23 8.58
C ARG A 78 8.87 7.35 7.91
N GLU A 79 10.05 7.00 7.41
CA GLU A 79 10.87 7.99 6.71
C GLU A 79 10.20 8.47 5.44
N GLU A 80 9.37 7.65 4.84
CA GLU A 80 8.62 8.05 3.65
C GLU A 80 7.37 8.86 4.02
N GLY A 81 7.06 8.95 5.29
CA GLY A 81 5.88 9.71 5.73
C GLY A 81 4.58 8.94 5.65
N LEU A 82 4.64 7.62 5.45
CA LEU A 82 3.43 6.83 5.28
C LEU A 82 2.88 6.31 6.61
N VAL A 83 3.72 6.17 7.61
CA VAL A 83 3.28 5.74 8.93
C VAL A 83 3.92 6.60 10.00
N GLU A 84 3.35 6.59 11.19
CA GLU A 84 3.93 7.28 12.33
C GLU A 84 3.92 6.33 13.51
N PHE A 85 4.93 6.48 14.37
CA PHE A 85 5.05 5.68 15.56
C PHE A 85 4.56 6.53 16.71
N ARG A 86 3.63 6.01 17.50
CA ARG A 86 3.15 6.73 18.66
C ARG A 86 3.39 5.90 19.89
N ARG A 87 4.04 6.52 20.84
CA ARG A 87 4.34 5.85 22.07
C ARG A 87 3.04 5.37 22.72
N GLY A 88 3.00 4.10 23.06
CA GLY A 88 1.82 3.53 23.67
C GLY A 88 0.70 3.21 22.71
N ARG A 89 0.83 3.60 21.46
CA ARG A 89 -0.21 3.34 20.47
C ARG A 89 0.26 2.57 19.27
N GLY A 90 1.54 2.28 19.17
CA GLY A 90 2.08 1.49 18.05
C GLY A 90 2.24 2.32 16.80
N VAL A 91 1.96 1.72 15.69
CA VAL A 91 2.20 2.32 14.38
C VAL A 91 0.87 2.55 13.69
N SER A 92 0.68 3.72 13.14
CA SER A 92 -0.55 4.07 12.43
C SER A 92 -0.23 4.66 11.08
N VAL A 93 -1.17 4.52 10.17
CA VAL A 93 -1.05 5.11 8.84
C VAL A 93 -1.30 6.62 8.96
N THR A 94 -0.45 7.44 8.32
CA THR A 94 -0.51 8.87 8.50
C THR A 94 -1.46 9.55 7.55
N GLY A 95 -2.44 9.14 7.13
CA GLY A 95 -3.32 9.80 6.19
C GLY A 95 -3.20 9.05 4.88
N THR A 96 -3.58 9.67 3.79
CA THR A 96 -3.55 9.00 2.50
C THR A 96 -2.14 8.93 1.94
N GLY A 97 -1.18 9.52 2.60
CA GLY A 97 0.18 9.57 2.10
C GLY A 97 0.34 10.70 1.10
N PRO A 98 1.46 11.41 1.14
CA PRO A 98 1.66 12.53 0.22
C PRO A 98 1.62 12.11 -1.24
N GLN A 99 2.19 10.96 -1.56
CA GLN A 99 2.22 10.51 -2.95
C GLN A 99 0.83 10.24 -3.47
N ARG A 100 -0.01 9.59 -2.67
CA ARG A 100 -1.36 9.31 -3.10
C ARG A 100 -2.15 10.59 -3.28
N SER A 101 -1.99 11.55 -2.39
CA SER A 101 -2.70 12.82 -2.50
C SER A 101 -2.35 13.55 -3.78
N VAL A 102 -1.08 13.53 -4.16
CA VAL A 102 -0.63 14.17 -5.39
C VAL A 102 -1.23 13.45 -6.59
N VAL A 103 -1.18 12.13 -6.59
CA VAL A 103 -1.71 11.35 -7.72
C VAL A 103 -3.21 11.57 -7.85
N VAL A 104 -3.93 11.56 -6.74
CA VAL A 104 -5.38 11.77 -6.78
C VAL A 104 -5.71 13.17 -7.29
N ALA A 105 -4.95 14.20 -6.86
CA ALA A 105 -5.17 15.55 -7.33
C ALA A 105 -4.97 15.63 -8.84
N LYS A 106 -3.92 14.99 -9.35
CA LYS A 106 -3.68 14.98 -10.79
C LYS A 106 -4.73 14.19 -11.54
N ALA A 107 -5.25 13.14 -10.94
CA ALA A 107 -6.33 12.38 -11.54
C ALA A 107 -7.60 13.23 -11.66
N HIS A 108 -7.90 14.03 -10.65
CA HIS A 108 -9.04 14.93 -10.73
C HIS A 108 -8.86 15.93 -11.87
N GLU A 109 -7.67 16.49 -12.02
CA GLU A 109 -7.38 17.41 -13.10
C GLU A 109 -7.56 16.74 -14.46
N LEU A 110 -7.08 15.51 -14.57
CA LEU A 110 -7.17 14.79 -15.83
C LEU A 110 -8.62 14.47 -16.17
N VAL A 111 -9.40 14.06 -15.20
CA VAL A 111 -10.81 13.77 -15.43
C VAL A 111 -11.54 15.04 -15.88
N ALA A 112 -11.26 16.18 -15.26
CA ALA A 112 -11.89 17.43 -15.64
C ALA A 112 -11.52 17.80 -17.08
N LEU A 113 -10.26 17.62 -17.44
CA LEU A 113 -9.80 17.90 -18.79
C LEU A 113 -10.48 16.99 -19.80
N ALA A 114 -10.56 15.69 -19.49
CA ALA A 114 -11.18 14.75 -20.40
C ALA A 114 -12.65 15.08 -20.63
N ARG A 115 -13.34 15.48 -19.58
CA ARG A 115 -14.73 15.88 -19.71
C ARG A 115 -14.89 17.09 -20.60
N ARG A 116 -13.96 18.03 -20.52
CA ARG A 116 -14.04 19.21 -21.36
C ARG A 116 -13.96 18.85 -22.84
N TYR A 117 -13.22 17.81 -23.17
CA TYR A 117 -13.07 17.40 -24.57
C TYR A 117 -14.02 16.27 -24.94
N GLY A 118 -14.99 15.95 -24.07
CA GLY A 118 -16.03 14.99 -24.40
C GLY A 118 -15.64 13.52 -24.27
N TYR A 119 -14.54 13.25 -23.59
CA TYR A 119 -14.16 11.84 -23.40
C TYR A 119 -14.98 11.20 -22.30
N ARG A 120 -15.35 9.96 -22.52
CA ARG A 120 -16.08 9.19 -21.52
C ARG A 120 -15.08 8.51 -20.60
N PRO A 121 -15.50 8.12 -19.39
CA PRO A 121 -14.58 7.48 -18.44
C PRO A 121 -13.84 6.26 -19.01
N GLU A 122 -14.53 5.42 -19.76
CA GLU A 122 -13.88 4.25 -20.32
C GLU A 122 -12.86 4.62 -21.39
N GLU A 123 -13.08 5.70 -22.10
CA GLU A 123 -12.09 6.16 -23.07
C GLU A 123 -10.85 6.69 -22.35
N LEU A 124 -11.06 7.39 -21.24
CA LEU A 124 -9.95 7.91 -20.47
C LEU A 124 -9.13 6.76 -19.87
N THR A 125 -9.81 5.74 -19.35
CA THR A 125 -9.14 4.59 -18.81
C THR A 125 -8.25 3.93 -19.87
N ALA A 126 -8.75 3.79 -21.10
CA ALA A 126 -7.97 3.20 -22.18
C ALA A 126 -6.73 4.03 -22.49
N ILE A 127 -6.86 5.36 -22.47
CA ILE A 127 -5.74 6.24 -22.71
C ILE A 127 -4.68 6.05 -21.62
N ILE A 128 -5.11 5.97 -20.37
CA ILE A 128 -4.19 5.81 -19.27
C ILE A 128 -3.42 4.49 -19.39
N GLU A 129 -4.11 3.44 -19.77
CA GLU A 129 -3.47 2.14 -19.94
C GLU A 129 -2.44 2.18 -21.05
N GLN A 130 -2.78 2.85 -22.14
CA GLN A 130 -1.86 2.95 -23.26
C GLN A 130 -0.61 3.76 -22.87
N VAL A 131 -0.80 4.88 -22.21
CA VAL A 131 0.32 5.72 -21.77
C VAL A 131 1.20 4.95 -20.79
N SER A 132 0.60 4.17 -19.91
CA SER A 132 1.35 3.40 -18.94
C SER A 132 2.29 2.39 -19.59
N VAL A 133 1.88 1.85 -20.72
CA VAL A 133 2.73 0.90 -21.43
C VAL A 133 3.88 1.62 -22.14
N GLU A 134 3.64 2.86 -22.55
CA GLU A 134 4.66 3.61 -23.29
C GLU A 134 5.75 4.18 -22.40
N LEU A 135 5.47 4.39 -21.15
CA LEU A 135 6.45 4.95 -20.24
C LEU A 135 7.43 3.88 -19.77
N PRO A 136 8.70 4.24 -19.63
CA PRO A 136 9.71 3.27 -19.19
C PRO A 136 9.53 2.83 -17.73
#